data_44186a1caccc243bef6f01b913cdc2af
#
_entry.id   44186a1caccc243bef6f01b913cdc2af
#
_cell.length_a   1.000
_cell.length_b   1.000
_cell.length_c   1.000
_cell.angle_alpha   90.00
_cell.angle_beta   90.00
_cell.angle_gamma   90.00
#
_symmetry.space_group_name_H-M   'P 1'
#
loop_
_entity.id
_entity.type
_entity.pdbx_description
1 polymer ?
#
loop_
_entity_poly.entity_id
_entity_poly.type
_entity_poly.pdbx_seq_one_letter_code
_entity_poly.pdbx_strand_id
1 'polypeptide(L)'
;CNKLAWPIPPLFLAFLIGKEVSDITVSDLFTPFYVIIAAFIILGIISLMAPLPEVKAAGEDDSEGGAEACPYAASKTSVWQFPHLLLGCLALFLYVGVETVSLGTLVDYANSLHLENAAAYAWIAPIGIVIGYICGIIFIPKYINQATALKICSILAIAGSILVVLTPADISIYFIAFIALGCSLMWPALWPLAMADLG
;
A
#
# COMPACT_ATOMS: atom_id res chain seq x y z
N CYS A 1 7.62 5.33 -1.56
CA CYS A 1 8.36 4.43 -2.47
C CYS A 1 7.67 3.07 -2.68
N ASN A 2 7.11 2.43 -1.65
CA ASN A 2 6.55 1.08 -1.76
C ASN A 2 5.44 0.96 -2.83
N LYS A 3 4.50 1.87 -2.84
CA LYS A 3 3.36 1.85 -3.78
C LYS A 3 3.72 2.22 -5.22
N LEU A 4 4.79 2.99 -5.44
CA LEU A 4 5.31 3.27 -6.78
C LEU A 4 5.93 2.02 -7.44
N ALA A 5 6.32 1.04 -6.64
CA ALA A 5 6.82 -0.23 -7.14
C ALA A 5 5.70 -1.18 -7.63
N TRP A 6 4.44 -0.92 -7.30
CA TRP A 6 3.31 -1.79 -7.65
C TRP A 6 3.12 -2.06 -9.15
N PRO A 7 3.24 -1.07 -10.05
CA PRO A 7 3.14 -1.33 -11.49
C PRO A 7 4.36 -2.03 -12.11
N ILE A 8 5.50 -2.09 -11.40
CA ILE A 8 6.73 -2.68 -11.92
C ILE A 8 6.63 -4.21 -12.12
N PRO A 9 6.13 -5.02 -11.14
CA PRO A 9 6.08 -6.47 -11.28
C PRO A 9 5.30 -6.97 -12.49
N PRO A 10 4.10 -6.47 -12.83
CA PRO A 10 3.40 -6.90 -14.03
C PRO A 10 4.17 -6.60 -15.33
N LEU A 11 4.80 -5.42 -15.40
CA LEU A 11 5.65 -5.07 -16.56
C LEU A 11 6.87 -5.96 -16.67
N PHE A 12 7.54 -6.19 -15.53
CA PHE A 12 8.71 -7.04 -15.46
C PHE A 12 8.39 -8.49 -15.86
N LEU A 13 7.25 -8.99 -15.36
CA LEU A 13 6.76 -10.33 -15.69
C LEU A 13 6.44 -10.45 -17.18
N ALA A 14 5.71 -9.49 -17.75
CA ALA A 14 5.38 -9.44 -19.17
C ALA A 14 6.64 -9.37 -20.03
N PHE A 15 7.64 -8.59 -19.62
CA PHE A 15 8.94 -8.51 -20.32
C PHE A 15 9.72 -9.83 -20.29
N LEU A 16 9.75 -10.51 -19.13
CA LEU A 16 10.47 -11.78 -18.98
C LEU A 16 9.82 -12.95 -19.72
N ILE A 17 8.48 -12.98 -19.74
CA ILE A 17 7.74 -14.07 -20.40
C ILE A 17 7.69 -13.86 -21.90
N GLY A 18 7.59 -12.61 -22.38
CA GLY A 18 7.54 -12.26 -23.81
C GLY A 18 6.34 -12.84 -24.55
N LYS A 19 5.30 -13.29 -23.84
CA LYS A 19 4.06 -13.86 -24.37
C LYS A 19 2.85 -13.05 -23.93
N GLU A 20 1.77 -13.13 -24.68
CA GLU A 20 0.49 -12.57 -24.23
C GLU A 20 -0.05 -13.33 -23.03
N VAL A 21 -0.77 -12.61 -22.13
CA VAL A 21 -1.26 -13.17 -20.86
C VAL A 21 -2.17 -14.39 -21.07
N SER A 22 -2.86 -14.47 -22.21
CA SER A 22 -3.73 -15.59 -22.61
C SER A 22 -2.99 -16.91 -22.88
N ASP A 23 -1.71 -16.84 -23.25
CA ASP A 23 -0.91 -17.98 -23.70
C ASP A 23 0.13 -18.45 -22.68
N ILE A 24 0.04 -17.92 -21.44
CA ILE A 24 0.98 -18.25 -20.37
C ILE A 24 0.64 -19.62 -19.78
N THR A 25 1.60 -20.53 -19.86
CA THR A 25 1.53 -21.83 -19.18
C THR A 25 2.26 -21.78 -17.84
N VAL A 26 1.93 -22.69 -16.91
CA VAL A 26 2.58 -22.77 -15.60
C VAL A 26 4.10 -22.92 -15.73
N SER A 27 4.57 -23.59 -16.77
CA SER A 27 6.01 -23.75 -17.04
C SER A 27 6.72 -22.45 -17.42
N ASP A 28 6.02 -21.49 -18.02
CA ASP A 28 6.59 -20.19 -18.39
C ASP A 28 6.86 -19.32 -17.16
N LEU A 29 6.16 -19.59 -16.06
CA LEU A 29 6.33 -18.86 -14.79
C LEU A 29 7.61 -19.23 -14.03
N PHE A 30 8.19 -20.40 -14.28
CA PHE A 30 9.41 -20.82 -13.55
C PHE A 30 10.59 -19.88 -13.79
N THR A 31 10.79 -19.42 -15.03
CA THR A 31 11.91 -18.51 -15.36
C THR A 31 11.84 -17.19 -14.59
N PRO A 32 10.71 -16.43 -14.59
CA PRO A 32 10.57 -15.25 -13.76
C PRO A 32 10.79 -15.51 -12.27
N PHE A 33 10.27 -16.62 -11.75
CA PHE A 33 10.44 -16.95 -10.33
C PHE A 33 11.89 -17.23 -9.97
N TYR A 34 12.68 -17.91 -10.81
CA TYR A 34 14.11 -18.08 -10.59
C TYR A 34 14.87 -16.75 -10.57
N VAL A 35 14.51 -15.80 -11.45
CA VAL A 35 15.11 -14.46 -11.44
C VAL A 35 14.77 -13.72 -10.13
N ILE A 36 13.53 -13.81 -9.68
CA ILE A 36 13.09 -13.21 -8.42
C ILE A 36 13.83 -13.83 -7.23
N ILE A 37 13.95 -15.15 -7.18
CA ILE A 37 14.71 -15.87 -6.12
C ILE A 37 16.17 -15.42 -6.11
N ALA A 38 16.82 -15.35 -7.26
CA ALA A 38 18.19 -14.86 -7.35
C ALA A 38 18.33 -13.41 -6.87
N ALA A 39 17.39 -12.54 -7.24
CA ALA A 39 17.35 -11.15 -6.76
C ALA A 39 17.19 -11.07 -5.23
N PHE A 40 16.31 -11.88 -4.63
CA PHE A 40 16.16 -11.91 -3.17
C PHE A 40 17.40 -12.45 -2.46
N ILE A 41 18.08 -13.45 -3.02
CA ILE A 41 19.36 -13.95 -2.46
C ILE A 41 20.41 -12.84 -2.48
N ILE A 42 20.55 -12.13 -3.61
CA ILE A 42 21.50 -11.01 -3.73
C ILE A 42 21.17 -9.90 -2.74
N LEU A 43 19.89 -9.51 -2.64
CA LEU A 43 19.44 -8.52 -1.66
C LEU A 43 19.70 -8.97 -0.22
N GLY A 44 19.48 -10.24 0.08
CA GLY A 44 19.79 -10.81 1.39
C GLY A 44 21.28 -10.71 1.73
N ILE A 45 22.16 -11.05 0.77
CA ILE A 45 23.62 -10.93 0.94
C ILE A 45 24.02 -9.47 1.15
N ILE A 46 23.47 -8.54 0.32
CA ILE A 46 23.74 -7.11 0.46
C ILE A 46 23.28 -6.60 1.83
N SER A 47 22.11 -7.03 2.30
CA SER A 47 21.59 -6.62 3.61
C SER A 47 22.45 -7.12 4.77
N LEU A 48 23.00 -8.34 4.66
CA LEU A 48 23.93 -8.90 5.68
C LEU A 48 25.29 -8.20 5.67
N MET A 49 25.73 -7.70 4.51
CA MET A 49 27.04 -7.03 4.39
C MET A 49 26.93 -5.52 4.61
N ALA A 50 25.74 -4.93 4.51
CA ALA A 50 25.55 -3.52 4.73
C ALA A 50 25.67 -3.18 6.21
N PRO A 51 26.54 -2.24 6.62
CA PRO A 51 26.57 -1.71 7.97
C PRO A 51 25.30 -0.83 8.16
N LEU A 52 24.18 -1.46 8.40
CA LEU A 52 22.95 -0.75 8.72
C LEU A 52 23.12 -0.08 10.08
N PRO A 53 22.94 1.24 10.19
CA PRO A 53 22.91 1.89 11.49
C PRO A 53 21.77 1.28 12.31
N GLU A 54 22.07 0.84 13.52
CA GLU A 54 21.04 0.45 14.47
C GLU A 54 20.18 1.68 14.75
N VAL A 55 18.98 1.72 14.20
CA VAL A 55 17.99 2.71 14.55
C VAL A 55 17.38 2.23 15.86
N LYS A 56 17.94 2.70 16.97
CA LYS A 56 17.35 2.43 18.28
C LYS A 56 16.05 3.21 18.39
N ALA A 57 14.99 2.55 18.87
CA ALA A 57 13.76 3.23 19.18
C ALA A 57 13.99 4.21 20.34
N ALA A 58 13.35 5.36 20.31
CA ALA A 58 13.42 6.30 21.42
C ALA A 58 12.87 5.60 22.68
N GLY A 59 13.73 5.42 23.69
CA GLY A 59 13.42 4.65 24.91
C GLY A 59 14.23 3.37 25.10
N GLU A 60 15.06 2.97 24.16
CA GLU A 60 15.91 1.75 24.25
C GLU A 60 17.26 2.01 24.95
N ASP A 61 17.59 3.28 25.15
CA ASP A 61 18.79 3.70 25.91
C ASP A 61 18.43 4.06 27.37
N ASP A 62 18.25 3.07 28.20
CA ASP A 62 18.11 3.24 29.67
C ASP A 62 19.42 3.56 30.39
N SER A 63 20.49 3.89 29.67
CA SER A 63 21.78 3.98 30.33
C SER A 63 22.62 5.21 30.10
N GLU A 64 22.30 6.22 29.31
CA GLU A 64 23.02 7.50 29.42
C GLU A 64 22.35 8.63 28.61
N GLY A 65 21.75 9.56 29.34
CA GLY A 65 21.76 10.97 28.97
C GLY A 65 20.84 11.46 27.86
N GLY A 66 19.59 11.76 28.19
CA GLY A 66 18.98 12.96 27.64
C GLY A 66 18.28 12.89 26.29
N ALA A 67 17.43 11.91 26.03
CA ALA A 67 16.27 12.16 25.18
C ALA A 67 15.09 12.48 26.11
N GLU A 68 14.47 13.65 25.98
CA GLU A 68 13.24 13.98 26.64
C GLU A 68 12.17 12.99 26.17
N ALA A 69 12.01 11.88 26.89
CA ALA A 69 10.88 10.99 26.71
C ALA A 69 9.61 11.83 26.82
N CYS A 70 8.74 11.77 25.83
CA CYS A 70 7.46 12.47 25.89
C CYS A 70 6.81 12.19 27.25
N PRO A 71 6.45 13.21 28.05
CA PRO A 71 5.95 13.00 29.41
C PRO A 71 4.73 12.07 29.48
N TYR A 72 4.05 11.91 28.37
CA TYR A 72 2.89 11.03 28.19
C TYR A 72 3.28 9.54 28.11
N ALA A 73 4.41 9.21 27.51
CA ALA A 73 4.86 7.81 27.36
C ALA A 73 5.52 7.28 28.66
N ALA A 74 6.19 8.13 29.43
CA ALA A 74 6.91 7.73 30.66
C ALA A 74 6.02 7.16 31.78
N SER A 75 4.71 7.37 31.74
CA SER A 75 3.76 6.85 32.74
C SER A 75 3.04 5.56 32.30
N LYS A 76 3.24 5.11 31.06
CA LYS A 76 2.50 3.99 30.49
C LYS A 76 3.44 2.82 30.18
N THR A 77 3.19 1.69 30.81
CA THR A 77 4.01 0.47 30.70
C THR A 77 3.39 -0.62 29.84
N SER A 78 2.18 -0.40 29.28
CA SER A 78 1.45 -1.40 28.52
C SER A 78 0.87 -0.84 27.23
N VAL A 79 1.01 -1.59 26.14
CA VAL A 79 0.47 -1.29 24.80
C VAL A 79 -1.05 -1.02 24.84
N TRP A 80 -1.77 -1.69 25.72
CA TRP A 80 -3.23 -1.53 25.89
C TRP A 80 -3.66 -0.16 26.42
N GLN A 81 -2.72 0.62 26.94
CA GLN A 81 -2.98 1.97 27.45
C GLN A 81 -2.97 3.04 26.36
N PHE A 82 -2.66 2.66 25.11
CA PHE A 82 -2.64 3.55 23.96
C PHE A 82 -3.81 3.23 23.01
N PRO A 83 -5.00 3.82 23.22
CA PRO A 83 -6.19 3.51 22.44
C PRO A 83 -6.02 3.87 20.94
N HIS A 84 -5.23 4.91 20.63
CA HIS A 84 -4.95 5.31 19.24
C HIS A 84 -4.12 4.26 18.50
N LEU A 85 -3.22 3.54 19.17
CA LEU A 85 -2.46 2.44 18.57
C LEU A 85 -3.41 1.28 18.22
N LEU A 86 -4.30 0.89 19.13
CA LEU A 86 -5.26 -0.20 18.88
C LEU A 86 -6.21 0.15 17.74
N LEU A 87 -6.72 1.39 17.74
CA LEU A 87 -7.56 1.88 16.63
C LEU A 87 -6.78 1.97 15.33
N GLY A 88 -5.51 2.39 15.38
CA GLY A 88 -4.62 2.42 14.23
C GLY A 88 -4.36 1.03 13.65
N CYS A 89 -4.10 0.02 14.49
CA CYS A 89 -3.96 -1.37 14.08
C CYS A 89 -5.23 -1.90 13.40
N LEU A 90 -6.40 -1.65 13.99
CA LEU A 90 -7.68 -2.04 13.41
C LEU A 90 -7.93 -1.33 12.07
N ALA A 91 -7.65 -0.02 12.01
CA ALA A 91 -7.80 0.74 10.77
C ALA A 91 -6.86 0.24 9.67
N LEU A 92 -5.60 -0.09 9.99
CA LEU A 92 -4.65 -0.69 9.05
C LEU A 92 -5.10 -2.06 8.57
N PHE A 93 -5.61 -2.90 9.48
CA PHE A 93 -6.13 -4.21 9.12
C PHE A 93 -7.29 -4.11 8.12
N LEU A 94 -8.28 -3.27 8.43
CA LEU A 94 -9.42 -3.05 7.55
C LEU A 94 -9.01 -2.43 6.22
N TYR A 95 -8.12 -1.45 6.24
CA TYR A 95 -7.60 -0.80 5.05
C TYR A 95 -6.90 -1.79 4.11
N VAL A 96 -5.96 -2.60 4.66
CA VAL A 96 -5.23 -3.59 3.85
C VAL A 96 -6.19 -4.63 3.26
N GLY A 97 -7.21 -5.05 4.04
CA GLY A 97 -8.25 -5.95 3.56
C GLY A 97 -9.01 -5.36 2.37
N VAL A 98 -9.50 -4.12 2.49
CA VAL A 98 -10.22 -3.42 1.41
C VAL A 98 -9.32 -3.24 0.19
N GLU A 99 -8.08 -2.80 0.38
CA GLU A 99 -7.12 -2.60 -0.72
C GLU A 99 -6.87 -3.91 -1.46
N THR A 100 -6.54 -4.98 -0.73
CA THR A 100 -6.19 -6.28 -1.33
C THR A 100 -7.35 -6.87 -2.10
N VAL A 101 -8.55 -6.86 -1.54
CA VAL A 101 -9.74 -7.38 -2.21
C VAL A 101 -10.09 -6.52 -3.43
N SER A 102 -10.23 -5.19 -3.26
CA SER A 102 -10.71 -4.33 -4.35
C SER A 102 -9.75 -4.28 -5.54
N LEU A 103 -8.44 -4.28 -5.29
CA LEU A 103 -7.44 -4.16 -6.35
C LEU A 103 -6.98 -5.52 -6.86
N GLY A 104 -6.97 -6.54 -6.02
CA GLY A 104 -6.56 -7.90 -6.38
C GLY A 104 -7.58 -8.62 -7.25
N THR A 105 -8.87 -8.36 -7.05
CA THR A 105 -9.96 -9.01 -7.80
C THR A 105 -10.40 -8.24 -9.05
N LEU A 106 -9.68 -7.18 -9.44
CA LEU A 106 -10.07 -6.30 -10.54
C LEU A 106 -10.23 -7.06 -11.89
N VAL A 107 -9.29 -7.95 -12.21
CA VAL A 107 -9.34 -8.74 -13.45
C VAL A 107 -10.49 -9.74 -13.40
N ASP A 108 -10.72 -10.39 -12.24
CA ASP A 108 -11.84 -11.32 -12.06
C ASP A 108 -13.18 -10.59 -12.17
N TYR A 109 -13.25 -9.37 -11.65
CA TYR A 109 -14.40 -8.50 -11.81
C TYR A 109 -14.66 -8.16 -13.29
N ALA A 110 -13.63 -7.77 -14.04
CA ALA A 110 -13.73 -7.53 -15.48
C ALA A 110 -14.22 -8.76 -16.24
N ASN A 111 -13.71 -9.95 -15.89
CA ASN A 111 -14.16 -11.22 -16.47
C ASN A 111 -15.64 -11.51 -16.13
N SER A 112 -16.08 -11.25 -14.90
CA SER A 112 -17.47 -11.46 -14.49
C SER A 112 -18.46 -10.54 -15.21
N LEU A 113 -17.98 -9.38 -15.66
CA LEU A 113 -18.73 -8.44 -16.48
C LEU A 113 -18.70 -8.77 -17.98
N HIS A 114 -18.03 -9.86 -18.37
CA HIS A 114 -17.84 -10.27 -19.77
C HIS A 114 -17.19 -9.19 -20.66
N LEU A 115 -16.31 -8.37 -20.08
CA LEU A 115 -15.62 -7.33 -20.84
C LEU A 115 -14.54 -7.95 -21.73
N GLU A 116 -14.45 -7.47 -22.96
CA GLU A 116 -13.38 -7.86 -23.85
C GLU A 116 -12.02 -7.43 -23.27
N ASN A 117 -11.04 -8.33 -23.33
CA ASN A 117 -9.68 -8.09 -22.87
C ASN A 117 -9.58 -7.67 -21.39
N ALA A 118 -10.17 -8.47 -20.50
CA ALA A 118 -10.19 -8.20 -19.04
C ALA A 118 -8.81 -7.90 -18.43
N ALA A 119 -7.74 -8.50 -18.96
CA ALA A 119 -6.37 -8.27 -18.52
C ALA A 119 -5.92 -6.80 -18.72
N ALA A 120 -6.44 -6.09 -19.71
CA ALA A 120 -6.11 -4.69 -19.94
C ALA A 120 -6.57 -3.78 -18.82
N TYR A 121 -7.65 -4.15 -18.10
CA TYR A 121 -8.14 -3.37 -16.96
C TYR A 121 -7.24 -3.46 -15.72
N ALA A 122 -6.33 -4.44 -15.66
CA ALA A 122 -5.38 -4.59 -14.54
C ALA A 122 -4.56 -3.31 -14.26
N TRP A 123 -4.40 -2.44 -15.26
CA TRP A 123 -3.65 -1.18 -15.13
C TRP A 123 -4.41 -0.06 -14.41
N ILE A 124 -5.73 -0.15 -14.28
CA ILE A 124 -6.56 0.89 -13.65
C ILE A 124 -6.13 1.13 -12.21
N ALA A 125 -5.94 0.06 -11.45
CA ALA A 125 -5.55 0.16 -10.03
C ALA A 125 -4.15 0.76 -9.84
N PRO A 126 -3.07 0.26 -10.48
CA PRO A 126 -1.75 0.85 -10.40
C PRO A 126 -1.70 2.32 -10.81
N ILE A 127 -2.40 2.70 -11.88
CA ILE A 127 -2.47 4.09 -12.33
C ILE A 127 -3.13 4.98 -11.26
N GLY A 128 -4.26 4.55 -10.70
CA GLY A 128 -4.94 5.27 -9.62
C GLY A 128 -4.04 5.48 -8.40
N ILE A 129 -3.30 4.45 -8.00
CA ILE A 129 -2.34 4.52 -6.90
C ILE A 129 -1.21 5.52 -7.20
N VAL A 130 -0.61 5.47 -8.39
CA VAL A 130 0.49 6.38 -8.78
C VAL A 130 0.02 7.83 -8.79
N ILE A 131 -1.14 8.11 -9.37
CA ILE A 131 -1.74 9.46 -9.38
C ILE A 131 -1.95 9.94 -7.93
N GLY A 132 -2.53 9.11 -7.08
CA GLY A 132 -2.74 9.46 -5.68
C GLY A 132 -1.44 9.77 -4.92
N TYR A 133 -0.37 9.02 -5.17
CA TYR A 133 0.95 9.30 -4.59
C TYR A 133 1.55 10.62 -5.07
N ILE A 134 1.47 10.89 -6.37
CA ILE A 134 1.96 12.17 -6.93
C ILE A 134 1.18 13.34 -6.31
N CYS A 135 -0.14 13.24 -6.23
CA CYS A 135 -0.97 14.23 -5.55
C CYS A 135 -0.57 14.38 -4.08
N GLY A 136 -0.35 13.28 -3.38
CA GLY A 136 0.11 13.29 -2.00
C GLY A 136 1.43 14.02 -1.79
N ILE A 137 2.42 13.76 -2.63
CA ILE A 137 3.72 14.43 -2.57
C ILE A 137 3.60 15.94 -2.79
N ILE A 138 2.70 16.37 -3.69
CA ILE A 138 2.50 17.78 -4.01
C ILE A 138 1.74 18.50 -2.90
N PHE A 139 0.72 17.87 -2.34
CA PHE A 139 -0.20 18.53 -1.41
C PHE A 139 0.20 18.37 0.06
N ILE A 140 0.88 17.28 0.44
CA ILE A 140 1.37 17.04 1.80
C ILE A 140 2.87 17.34 1.87
N PRO A 141 3.40 18.09 2.86
CA PRO A 141 2.73 18.78 3.96
C PRO A 141 2.28 20.21 3.63
N LYS A 142 2.54 20.70 2.40
CA LYS A 142 2.46 22.13 2.05
C LYS A 142 1.06 22.73 2.21
N TYR A 143 0.03 21.98 1.85
CA TYR A 143 -1.36 22.45 1.83
C TYR A 143 -2.30 21.70 2.76
N ILE A 144 -1.99 20.42 3.06
CA ILE A 144 -2.92 19.52 3.76
C ILE A 144 -2.16 18.74 4.83
N ASN A 145 -2.72 18.65 6.04
CA ASN A 145 -2.20 17.80 7.10
C ASN A 145 -2.50 16.32 6.82
N GLN A 146 -1.68 15.42 7.38
CA GLN A 146 -1.85 13.98 7.22
C GLN A 146 -3.25 13.48 7.63
N ALA A 147 -3.78 13.99 8.74
CA ALA A 147 -5.13 13.62 9.21
C ALA A 147 -6.23 14.07 8.23
N THR A 148 -6.08 15.24 7.62
CA THR A 148 -7.03 15.74 6.60
C THR A 148 -6.90 14.93 5.31
N ALA A 149 -5.68 14.61 4.88
CA ALA A 149 -5.44 13.76 3.73
C ALA A 149 -6.08 12.37 3.92
N LEU A 150 -5.95 11.76 5.10
CA LEU A 150 -6.58 10.48 5.44
C LEU A 150 -8.11 10.57 5.32
N LYS A 151 -8.74 11.64 5.84
CA LYS A 151 -10.19 11.85 5.71
C LYS A 151 -10.64 11.96 4.27
N ILE A 152 -9.93 12.76 3.45
CA ILE A 152 -10.24 12.93 2.03
C ILE A 152 -10.13 11.59 1.30
N CYS A 153 -9.04 10.84 1.51
CA CYS A 153 -8.80 9.54 0.91
C CYS A 153 -9.89 8.53 1.30
N SER A 154 -10.30 8.52 2.57
CA SER A 154 -11.36 7.64 3.06
C SER A 154 -12.70 7.96 2.40
N ILE A 155 -13.06 9.24 2.31
CA ILE A 155 -14.30 9.68 1.63
C ILE A 155 -14.25 9.29 0.16
N LEU A 156 -13.11 9.49 -0.50
CA LEU A 156 -12.95 9.15 -1.92
C LEU A 156 -13.09 7.64 -2.16
N ALA A 157 -12.48 6.82 -1.30
CA ALA A 157 -12.61 5.36 -1.39
C ALA A 157 -14.04 4.89 -1.17
N ILE A 158 -14.77 5.47 -0.18
CA ILE A 158 -16.18 5.18 0.07
C ILE A 158 -17.04 5.59 -1.12
N ALA A 159 -16.84 6.80 -1.64
CA ALA A 159 -17.56 7.29 -2.81
C ALA A 159 -17.31 6.40 -4.04
N GLY A 160 -16.05 6.04 -4.29
CA GLY A 160 -15.69 5.09 -5.35
C GLY A 160 -16.40 3.74 -5.19
N SER A 161 -16.43 3.17 -3.98
CA SER A 161 -17.11 1.90 -3.71
C SER A 161 -18.61 1.98 -3.94
N ILE A 162 -19.26 3.07 -3.54
CA ILE A 162 -20.69 3.31 -3.79
C ILE A 162 -20.95 3.43 -5.30
N LEU A 163 -20.10 4.16 -6.03
CA LEU A 163 -20.23 4.32 -7.47
C LEU A 163 -20.05 3.00 -8.22
N VAL A 164 -19.15 2.13 -7.80
CA VAL A 164 -18.98 0.78 -8.38
C VAL A 164 -20.28 -0.03 -8.27
N VAL A 165 -21.01 0.09 -7.16
CA VAL A 165 -22.26 -0.66 -6.94
C VAL A 165 -23.45 -0.04 -7.69
N LEU A 166 -23.51 1.29 -7.80
CA LEU A 166 -24.64 2.00 -8.37
C LEU A 166 -24.59 2.17 -9.89
N THR A 167 -23.42 2.01 -10.51
CA THR A 167 -23.24 2.25 -11.94
C THR A 167 -23.40 0.97 -12.77
N PRO A 168 -23.81 1.07 -14.05
CA PRO A 168 -23.84 -0.06 -14.96
C PRO A 168 -22.48 -0.74 -15.12
N ALA A 169 -22.50 -2.03 -15.43
CA ALA A 169 -21.33 -2.89 -15.53
C ALA A 169 -20.17 -2.29 -16.35
N ASP A 170 -20.47 -1.74 -17.51
CA ASP A 170 -19.47 -1.22 -18.45
C ASP A 170 -18.66 -0.04 -17.91
N ILE A 171 -19.24 0.72 -16.98
CA ILE A 171 -18.63 1.93 -16.44
C ILE A 171 -18.09 1.69 -15.01
N SER A 172 -18.69 0.76 -14.27
CA SER A 172 -18.39 0.49 -12.87
C SER A 172 -16.90 0.18 -12.62
N ILE A 173 -16.25 -0.51 -13.55
CA ILE A 173 -14.85 -0.92 -13.44
C ILE A 173 -13.89 0.29 -13.34
N TYR A 174 -14.22 1.41 -13.99
CA TYR A 174 -13.40 2.62 -13.94
C TYR A 174 -13.45 3.32 -12.59
N PHE A 175 -14.54 3.12 -11.82
CA PHE A 175 -14.66 3.68 -10.48
C PHE A 175 -13.74 2.99 -9.46
N ILE A 176 -13.19 1.83 -9.79
CA ILE A 176 -12.14 1.20 -8.98
C ILE A 176 -10.88 2.08 -8.93
N ALA A 177 -10.64 2.91 -9.95
CA ALA A 177 -9.56 3.91 -9.91
C ALA A 177 -9.71 4.90 -8.74
N PHE A 178 -10.94 5.29 -8.37
CA PHE A 178 -11.18 6.15 -7.21
C PHE A 178 -10.89 5.43 -5.89
N ILE A 179 -11.21 4.14 -5.80
CA ILE A 179 -10.84 3.32 -4.65
C ILE A 179 -9.32 3.24 -4.55
N ALA A 180 -8.65 2.94 -5.66
CA ALA A 180 -7.18 2.87 -5.74
C ALA A 180 -6.52 4.19 -5.34
N LEU A 181 -7.04 5.32 -5.86
CA LEU A 181 -6.56 6.65 -5.51
C LEU A 181 -6.78 6.96 -4.02
N GLY A 182 -7.94 6.63 -3.45
CA GLY A 182 -8.22 6.75 -2.02
C GLY A 182 -7.27 5.89 -1.17
N CYS A 183 -7.02 4.64 -1.58
CA CYS A 183 -6.11 3.73 -0.87
C CYS A 183 -4.63 4.16 -0.96
N SER A 184 -4.24 4.97 -1.94
CA SER A 184 -2.83 5.31 -2.17
C SER A 184 -2.13 5.94 -0.97
N LEU A 185 -2.78 6.89 -0.30
CA LEU A 185 -2.21 7.66 0.81
C LEU A 185 -2.59 7.14 2.20
N MET A 186 -3.48 6.15 2.29
CA MET A 186 -3.93 5.65 3.60
C MET A 186 -2.80 5.06 4.43
N TRP A 187 -1.94 4.24 3.81
CA TRP A 187 -0.80 3.64 4.51
C TRP A 187 0.16 4.68 5.11
N PRO A 188 0.72 5.61 4.32
CA PRO A 188 1.64 6.60 4.85
C PRO A 188 1.01 7.59 5.82
N ALA A 189 -0.31 7.76 5.80
CA ALA A 189 -1.02 8.62 6.72
C ALA A 189 -1.42 7.91 8.03
N LEU A 190 -1.85 6.64 7.95
CA LEU A 190 -2.27 5.87 9.13
C LEU A 190 -1.10 5.51 10.05
N TRP A 191 0.04 5.14 9.45
CA TRP A 191 1.19 4.66 10.21
C TRP A 191 1.72 5.70 11.23
N PRO A 192 2.05 6.94 10.83
CA PRO A 192 2.50 7.95 11.79
C PRO A 192 1.45 8.32 12.84
N LEU A 193 0.16 8.31 12.44
CA LEU A 193 -0.94 8.61 13.38
C LEU A 193 -1.14 7.50 14.42
N ALA A 194 -0.95 6.24 14.01
CA ALA A 194 -1.05 5.11 14.93
C ALA A 194 0.14 5.04 15.90
N MET A 195 1.32 5.48 15.46
CA MET A 195 2.57 5.44 16.23
C MET A 195 2.83 6.75 17.00
N ALA A 196 1.94 7.74 16.91
CA ALA A 196 2.11 9.00 17.62
C ALA A 196 2.22 8.76 19.13
N ASP A 197 3.13 9.47 19.81
CA ASP A 197 3.36 9.43 21.26
C ASP A 197 3.79 8.06 21.83
N LEU A 198 4.30 7.16 20.99
CA LEU A 198 4.84 5.86 21.45
C LEU A 198 6.34 5.93 21.77
N GLY A 199 7.04 6.98 21.43
CA GLY A 199 8.47 7.17 21.60
C GLY A 199 9.20 7.38 20.30
#